data_c6c5e346897f1b34cc03a578763eee34
#
_entry.id   c6c5e346897f1b34cc03a578763eee34
#
_cell.length_a   1.000
_cell.length_b   1.000
_cell.length_c   1.000
_cell.angle_alpha   90.00
_cell.angle_beta   90.00
_cell.angle_gamma   90.00
#
_symmetry.space_group_name_H-M   'P 1'
#
loop_
_entity.id
_entity.type
_entity.pdbx_description
1 polymer ?
#
loop_
_entity_poly.entity_id
_entity_poly.type
_entity_poly.pdbx_seq_one_letter_code
_entity_poly.pdbx_strand_id
1 'polypeptide(L)'
;MAYDIYDASIPPLIHMLGSLCNVLSKGEAHGGIDPNDARLAPDMLPLKNQVYIATDGAKGCGARLAGVEIPKFEDVETSFADLKARVQKTIAFLKTLDRKSFAGAENKDIVLKFPNATLEYKGGDYVNKFVLPNVYFHITVAYSILRNRGVALGKPDYLGGGEA
;
A
#
# COMPACT_ATOMS: atom_id res chain seq x y z
N MET A 1 -18.01 -15.25 13.09
CA MET A 1 -17.79 -15.41 11.63
C MET A 1 -16.42 -16.04 11.44
N ALA A 2 -16.23 -17.00 10.56
CA ALA A 2 -14.91 -17.59 10.33
C ALA A 2 -13.99 -16.57 9.65
N TYR A 3 -12.68 -16.63 9.96
CA TYR A 3 -11.65 -15.83 9.32
C TYR A 3 -11.53 -16.24 7.85
N ASP A 4 -11.60 -15.29 6.94
CA ASP A 4 -11.63 -15.52 5.49
C ASP A 4 -10.63 -14.63 4.74
N ILE A 5 -10.63 -14.69 3.40
CA ILE A 5 -9.70 -13.91 2.57
C ILE A 5 -9.92 -12.39 2.68
N TYR A 6 -11.14 -11.93 2.98
CA TYR A 6 -11.39 -10.53 3.28
C TYR A 6 -10.63 -10.11 4.53
N ASP A 7 -10.75 -10.88 5.63
CA ASP A 7 -10.05 -10.59 6.89
C ASP A 7 -8.54 -10.66 6.74
N ALA A 8 -8.05 -11.58 5.88
CA ALA A 8 -6.63 -11.75 5.59
C ALA A 8 -6.04 -10.64 4.73
N SER A 9 -6.86 -9.84 4.04
CA SER A 9 -6.37 -8.86 3.06
C SER A 9 -6.78 -7.42 3.37
N ILE A 10 -8.07 -7.11 3.41
CA ILE A 10 -8.56 -5.73 3.43
C ILE A 10 -8.24 -5.00 4.75
N PRO A 11 -8.58 -5.54 5.94
CA PRO A 11 -8.24 -4.87 7.19
C PRO A 11 -6.74 -4.68 7.40
N PRO A 12 -5.85 -5.67 7.14
CA PRO A 12 -4.41 -5.46 7.22
C PRO A 12 -3.89 -4.38 6.28
N LEU A 13 -4.39 -4.33 5.04
CA LEU A 13 -4.00 -3.30 4.07
C LEU A 13 -4.43 -1.91 4.51
N ILE A 14 -5.67 -1.75 5.00
CA ILE A 14 -6.17 -0.47 5.54
C ILE A 14 -5.31 -0.03 6.72
N HIS A 15 -5.01 -0.94 7.66
CA HIS A 15 -4.17 -0.66 8.82
C HIS A 15 -2.78 -0.17 8.41
N MET A 16 -2.11 -0.86 7.50
CA MET A 16 -0.76 -0.51 7.06
C MET A 16 -0.73 0.78 6.23
N LEU A 17 -1.76 1.06 5.44
CA LEU A 17 -1.91 2.35 4.77
C LEU A 17 -2.13 3.49 5.76
N GLY A 18 -2.85 3.27 6.86
CA GLY A 18 -2.96 4.22 7.96
C GLY A 18 -1.60 4.53 8.60
N SER A 19 -0.79 3.49 8.85
CA SER A 19 0.60 3.66 9.31
C SER A 19 1.44 4.47 8.32
N LEU A 20 1.32 4.19 7.02
CA LEU A 20 2.01 4.96 5.99
C LEU A 20 1.61 6.45 6.03
N CYS A 21 0.31 6.75 6.19
CA CYS A 21 -0.17 8.12 6.28
C CYS A 21 0.44 8.85 7.49
N ASN A 22 0.51 8.19 8.66
CA ASN A 22 1.15 8.72 9.87
C ASN A 22 2.66 8.98 9.65
N VAL A 23 3.37 8.04 9.07
CA VAL A 23 4.81 8.16 8.74
C VAL A 23 5.05 9.33 7.79
N LEU A 24 4.22 9.49 6.74
CA LEU A 24 4.30 10.63 5.82
C LEU A 24 4.00 11.97 6.51
N SER A 25 3.04 12.01 7.45
CA SER A 25 2.73 13.21 8.22
C SER A 25 3.90 13.67 9.09
N LYS A 26 4.62 12.73 9.71
CA LYS A 26 5.84 13.03 10.44
C LYS A 26 6.99 13.49 9.54
N GLY A 27 7.08 12.92 8.33
CA GLY A 27 8.05 13.36 7.32
C GLY A 27 7.80 14.80 6.85
N GLU A 28 6.52 15.14 6.60
CA GLU A 28 6.12 16.50 6.24
C GLU A 28 6.44 17.51 7.37
N ALA A 29 6.08 17.16 8.61
CA ALA A 29 6.33 18.00 9.77
C ALA A 29 7.82 18.21 10.06
N HIS A 30 8.69 17.26 9.73
CA HIS A 30 10.14 17.37 9.85
C HIS A 30 10.71 18.46 8.93
N GLY A 31 10.15 18.60 7.73
CA GLY A 31 10.59 19.56 6.72
C GLY A 31 11.91 19.19 6.02
N GLY A 32 12.21 19.89 4.93
CA GLY A 32 13.49 19.75 4.23
C GLY A 32 13.69 18.45 3.44
N ILE A 33 12.65 17.61 3.32
CA ILE A 33 12.71 16.36 2.56
C ILE A 33 11.87 16.51 1.30
N ASP A 34 12.50 16.31 0.12
CA ASP A 34 11.78 16.22 -1.15
C ASP A 34 11.38 14.75 -1.41
N PRO A 35 10.08 14.41 -1.42
CA PRO A 35 9.65 13.04 -1.71
C PRO A 35 9.95 12.57 -3.14
N ASN A 36 10.27 13.50 -4.05
CA ASN A 36 10.64 13.18 -5.43
C ASN A 36 12.05 12.60 -5.54
N ASP A 37 12.96 12.99 -4.64
CA ASP A 37 14.37 12.62 -4.69
C ASP A 37 14.83 11.76 -3.50
N ALA A 38 14.13 11.82 -2.36
CA ALA A 38 14.51 11.09 -1.16
C ALA A 38 14.43 9.57 -1.41
N ARG A 39 15.58 8.89 -1.32
CA ARG A 39 15.73 7.44 -1.54
C ARG A 39 16.68 6.83 -0.51
N LEU A 40 16.52 5.52 -0.27
CA LEU A 40 17.34 4.80 0.70
C LEU A 40 18.74 4.50 0.15
N ALA A 41 18.83 4.15 -1.13
CA ALA A 41 20.07 3.92 -1.86
C ALA A 41 19.97 4.56 -3.26
N PRO A 42 21.12 4.90 -3.91
CA PRO A 42 21.13 5.61 -5.19
C PRO A 42 20.36 4.92 -6.32
N ASP A 43 20.33 3.58 -6.31
CA ASP A 43 19.66 2.72 -7.29
C ASP A 43 18.24 2.32 -6.90
N MET A 44 17.74 2.76 -5.74
CA MET A 44 16.36 2.51 -5.30
C MET A 44 15.41 3.61 -5.75
N LEU A 45 14.14 3.27 -5.90
CA LEU A 45 13.07 4.21 -6.19
C LEU A 45 12.87 5.21 -5.04
N PRO A 46 12.55 6.48 -5.34
CA PRO A 46 12.33 7.51 -4.33
C PRO A 46 11.03 7.29 -3.53
N LEU A 47 10.86 8.06 -2.47
CA LEU A 47 9.75 7.98 -1.52
C LEU A 47 8.39 7.98 -2.20
N LYS A 48 8.15 8.89 -3.16
CA LYS A 48 6.87 8.96 -3.86
C LYS A 48 6.51 7.63 -4.55
N ASN A 49 7.48 6.98 -5.18
CA ASN A 49 7.25 5.70 -5.86
C ASN A 49 6.98 4.56 -4.88
N GLN A 50 7.54 4.60 -3.67
CA GLN A 50 7.19 3.63 -2.62
C GLN A 50 5.70 3.75 -2.27
N VAL A 51 5.19 4.97 -2.16
CA VAL A 51 3.77 5.24 -1.89
C VAL A 51 2.89 4.80 -3.06
N TYR A 52 3.28 5.08 -4.30
CA TYR A 52 2.55 4.65 -5.50
C TYR A 52 2.37 3.13 -5.52
N ILE A 53 3.46 2.39 -5.38
CA ILE A 53 3.43 0.92 -5.47
C ILE A 53 2.65 0.32 -4.30
N ALA A 54 2.79 0.84 -3.09
CA ALA A 54 2.03 0.38 -1.93
C ALA A 54 0.51 0.59 -2.12
N THR A 55 0.10 1.78 -2.58
CA THR A 55 -1.31 2.11 -2.81
C THR A 55 -1.90 1.33 -3.98
N ASP A 56 -1.15 1.17 -5.08
CA ASP A 56 -1.59 0.38 -6.24
C ASP A 56 -1.68 -1.11 -5.92
N GLY A 57 -0.76 -1.63 -5.13
CA GLY A 57 -0.81 -3.01 -4.64
C GLY A 57 -2.05 -3.28 -3.79
N ALA A 58 -2.33 -2.40 -2.84
CA ALA A 58 -3.50 -2.52 -1.96
C ALA A 58 -4.82 -2.37 -2.73
N LYS A 59 -4.94 -1.31 -3.54
CA LYS A 59 -6.10 -1.04 -4.40
C LYS A 59 -6.38 -2.19 -5.36
N GLY A 60 -5.32 -2.65 -6.05
CA GLY A 60 -5.41 -3.76 -6.99
C GLY A 60 -5.79 -5.08 -6.33
N CYS A 61 -5.35 -5.33 -5.09
CA CYS A 61 -5.76 -6.50 -4.31
C CYS A 61 -7.25 -6.51 -4.07
N GLY A 62 -7.76 -5.43 -3.47
CA GLY A 62 -9.19 -5.33 -3.15
C GLY A 62 -10.08 -5.49 -4.39
N ALA A 63 -9.74 -4.77 -5.46
CA ALA A 63 -10.52 -4.80 -6.70
C ALA A 63 -10.55 -6.19 -7.36
N ARG A 64 -9.38 -6.84 -7.48
CA ARG A 64 -9.29 -8.17 -8.11
C ARG A 64 -10.04 -9.24 -7.32
N LEU A 65 -9.87 -9.25 -5.98
CA LEU A 65 -10.57 -10.23 -5.14
C LEU A 65 -12.08 -10.00 -5.16
N ALA A 66 -12.52 -8.75 -5.01
CA ALA A 66 -13.95 -8.40 -5.06
C ALA A 66 -14.57 -8.53 -6.46
N GLY A 67 -13.76 -8.60 -7.53
CA GLY A 67 -14.25 -8.68 -8.90
C GLY A 67 -14.81 -7.35 -9.43
N VAL A 68 -14.30 -6.22 -8.94
CA VAL A 68 -14.67 -4.88 -9.40
C VAL A 68 -13.55 -4.24 -10.24
N GLU A 69 -13.87 -3.17 -10.95
CA GLU A 69 -12.86 -2.41 -11.73
C GLU A 69 -11.82 -1.79 -10.79
N ILE A 70 -10.55 -1.83 -11.20
CA ILE A 70 -9.46 -1.20 -10.45
C ILE A 70 -9.49 0.31 -10.74
N PRO A 71 -9.69 1.16 -9.72
CA PRO A 71 -9.66 2.61 -9.92
C PRO A 71 -8.30 3.07 -10.47
N LYS A 72 -8.33 3.90 -11.51
CA LYS A 72 -7.11 4.50 -12.05
C LYS A 72 -6.70 5.69 -11.18
N PHE A 73 -5.45 5.68 -10.73
CA PHE A 73 -4.80 6.82 -10.10
C PHE A 73 -3.60 7.19 -10.95
N GLU A 74 -3.53 8.45 -11.36
CA GLU A 74 -2.37 8.97 -12.07
C GLU A 74 -1.23 9.21 -11.08
N ASP A 75 0.02 9.02 -11.51
CA ASP A 75 1.22 9.18 -10.67
C ASP A 75 1.74 10.62 -10.79
N VAL A 76 0.92 11.57 -10.33
CA VAL A 76 1.16 13.03 -10.46
C VAL A 76 1.52 13.71 -9.13
N GLU A 77 1.46 12.98 -8.04
CA GLU A 77 1.76 13.50 -6.70
C GLU A 77 3.23 13.90 -6.59
N THR A 78 3.48 15.08 -6.05
CA THR A 78 4.82 15.64 -5.89
C THR A 78 5.12 16.13 -4.46
N SER A 79 4.10 16.23 -3.62
CA SER A 79 4.21 16.69 -2.23
C SER A 79 3.77 15.63 -1.23
N PHE A 80 4.16 15.79 0.05
CA PHE A 80 3.65 14.95 1.13
C PHE A 80 2.12 15.02 1.26
N ALA A 81 1.53 16.19 1.06
CA ALA A 81 0.08 16.37 1.11
C ALA A 81 -0.62 15.54 0.03
N ASP A 82 -0.11 15.57 -1.21
CA ASP A 82 -0.65 14.78 -2.32
C ASP A 82 -0.52 13.28 -2.05
N LEU A 83 0.66 12.83 -1.57
CA LEU A 83 0.91 11.43 -1.24
C LEU A 83 -0.03 10.93 -0.13
N LYS A 84 -0.27 11.72 0.91
CA LYS A 84 -1.25 11.40 1.95
C LYS A 84 -2.66 11.32 1.39
N ALA A 85 -3.05 12.27 0.54
CA ALA A 85 -4.35 12.25 -0.12
C ALA A 85 -4.55 10.98 -0.96
N ARG A 86 -3.53 10.52 -1.69
CA ARG A 86 -3.54 9.24 -2.42
C ARG A 86 -3.74 8.05 -1.48
N VAL A 87 -3.03 8.00 -0.36
CA VAL A 87 -3.20 6.93 0.64
C VAL A 87 -4.63 6.92 1.18
N GLN A 88 -5.16 8.08 1.57
CA GLN A 88 -6.53 8.20 2.08
C GLN A 88 -7.58 7.81 1.04
N LYS A 89 -7.40 8.21 -0.22
CA LYS A 89 -8.27 7.79 -1.33
C LYS A 89 -8.25 6.28 -1.53
N THR A 90 -7.09 5.63 -1.35
CA THR A 90 -6.97 4.17 -1.40
C THR A 90 -7.73 3.50 -0.25
N ILE A 91 -7.55 3.99 0.98
CA ILE A 91 -8.27 3.50 2.15
C ILE A 91 -9.80 3.66 1.95
N ALA A 92 -10.24 4.82 1.48
CA ALA A 92 -11.65 5.07 1.19
C ALA A 92 -12.21 4.05 0.19
N PHE A 93 -11.49 3.78 -0.91
CA PHE A 93 -11.88 2.75 -1.87
C PHE A 93 -11.97 1.36 -1.22
N LEU A 94 -10.97 0.95 -0.45
CA LEU A 94 -10.99 -0.36 0.20
C LEU A 94 -12.18 -0.51 1.16
N LYS A 95 -12.58 0.56 1.85
CA LYS A 95 -13.75 0.59 2.74
C LYS A 95 -15.08 0.47 2.01
N THR A 96 -15.15 0.75 0.71
CA THR A 96 -16.38 0.57 -0.09
C THR A 96 -16.64 -0.88 -0.51
N LEU A 97 -15.64 -1.77 -0.37
CA LEU A 97 -15.74 -3.14 -0.84
C LEU A 97 -16.62 -3.97 0.09
N ASP A 98 -17.69 -4.54 -0.47
CA ASP A 98 -18.56 -5.45 0.29
C ASP A 98 -17.85 -6.78 0.55
N ARG A 99 -17.76 -7.17 1.83
CA ARG A 99 -17.19 -8.45 2.26
C ARG A 99 -17.79 -9.64 1.49
N LYS A 100 -19.08 -9.58 1.14
CA LYS A 100 -19.74 -10.67 0.42
C LYS A 100 -19.14 -10.92 -0.95
N SER A 101 -18.56 -9.90 -1.59
CA SER A 101 -17.92 -10.04 -2.90
C SER A 101 -16.63 -10.85 -2.87
N PHE A 102 -16.09 -11.14 -1.67
CA PHE A 102 -14.89 -11.94 -1.46
C PHE A 102 -15.17 -13.44 -1.29
N ALA A 103 -16.43 -13.87 -1.32
CA ALA A 103 -16.78 -15.28 -1.15
C ALA A 103 -16.13 -16.13 -2.25
N GLY A 104 -15.31 -17.13 -1.85
CA GLY A 104 -14.59 -18.01 -2.77
C GLY A 104 -13.39 -17.37 -3.49
N ALA A 105 -13.07 -16.11 -3.17
CA ALA A 105 -11.99 -15.39 -3.84
C ALA A 105 -10.60 -15.99 -3.59
N GLU A 106 -10.43 -16.81 -2.54
CA GLU A 106 -9.18 -17.53 -2.27
C GLU A 106 -8.81 -18.51 -3.40
N ASN A 107 -9.80 -19.01 -4.14
CA ASN A 107 -9.62 -19.95 -5.26
C ASN A 107 -9.64 -19.28 -6.64
N LYS A 108 -9.92 -17.99 -6.71
CA LYS A 108 -10.01 -17.21 -7.95
C LYS A 108 -8.66 -17.13 -8.65
N ASP A 109 -8.65 -17.32 -9.98
CA ASP A 109 -7.44 -17.09 -10.78
C ASP A 109 -7.14 -15.60 -10.90
N ILE A 110 -5.93 -15.22 -10.50
CA ILE A 110 -5.43 -13.85 -10.57
C ILE A 110 -4.22 -13.83 -11.51
N VAL A 111 -4.32 -13.04 -12.57
CA VAL A 111 -3.23 -12.87 -13.55
C VAL A 111 -2.72 -11.43 -13.47
N LEU A 112 -1.42 -11.28 -13.21
CA LEU A 112 -0.73 -9.99 -13.21
C LEU A 112 0.15 -9.91 -14.45
N LYS A 113 -0.08 -8.90 -15.29
CA LYS A 113 0.70 -8.66 -16.50
C LYS A 113 1.63 -7.48 -16.27
N PHE A 114 2.92 -7.72 -16.39
CA PHE A 114 3.99 -6.72 -16.38
C PHE A 114 4.66 -6.68 -17.78
N PRO A 115 5.41 -5.62 -18.12
CA PRO A 115 6.06 -5.52 -19.43
C PRO A 115 6.93 -6.73 -19.79
N ASN A 116 7.58 -7.34 -18.80
CA ASN A 116 8.56 -8.43 -19.00
C ASN A 116 8.16 -9.74 -18.31
N ALA A 117 6.97 -9.83 -17.69
CA ALA A 117 6.54 -11.02 -16.98
C ALA A 117 5.03 -11.12 -16.86
N THR A 118 4.51 -12.33 -16.82
CA THR A 118 3.15 -12.63 -16.39
C THR A 118 3.23 -13.53 -15.16
N LEU A 119 2.57 -13.14 -14.08
CA LEU A 119 2.49 -13.92 -12.85
C LEU A 119 1.05 -14.39 -12.65
N GLU A 120 0.90 -15.66 -12.29
CA GLU A 120 -0.39 -16.29 -12.07
C GLU A 120 -0.47 -16.83 -10.65
N TYR A 121 -1.57 -16.56 -9.96
CA TYR A 121 -1.82 -16.98 -8.59
C TYR A 121 -3.27 -17.42 -8.41
N LYS A 122 -3.51 -18.29 -7.43
CA LYS A 122 -4.81 -18.35 -6.78
C LYS A 122 -4.93 -17.17 -5.80
N GLY A 123 -6.17 -16.71 -5.53
CA GLY A 123 -6.40 -15.52 -4.72
C GLY A 123 -5.72 -15.56 -3.34
N GLY A 124 -5.74 -16.70 -2.65
CA GLY A 124 -5.04 -16.87 -1.37
C GLY A 124 -3.52 -16.71 -1.51
N ASP A 125 -2.92 -17.34 -2.52
CA ASP A 125 -1.49 -17.20 -2.82
C ASP A 125 -1.14 -15.79 -3.27
N TYR A 126 -2.00 -15.15 -4.06
CA TYR A 126 -1.84 -13.75 -4.47
C TYR A 126 -1.72 -12.82 -3.25
N VAL A 127 -2.60 -12.96 -2.27
CA VAL A 127 -2.54 -12.18 -1.03
C VAL A 127 -1.24 -12.46 -0.28
N ASN A 128 -0.94 -13.74 0.00
CA ASN A 128 0.12 -14.12 0.93
C ASN A 128 1.53 -14.05 0.32
N LYS A 129 1.68 -14.35 -0.97
CA LYS A 129 2.98 -14.46 -1.63
C LYS A 129 3.35 -13.22 -2.44
N PHE A 130 2.39 -12.39 -2.80
CA PHE A 130 2.64 -11.19 -3.59
C PHE A 130 2.19 -9.90 -2.88
N VAL A 131 0.89 -9.74 -2.59
CA VAL A 131 0.36 -8.44 -2.14
C VAL A 131 0.94 -8.00 -0.81
N LEU A 132 0.76 -8.81 0.25
CA LEU A 132 1.20 -8.42 1.59
C LEU A 132 2.72 -8.22 1.66
N PRO A 133 3.56 -9.14 1.13
CA PRO A 133 5.01 -8.91 1.10
C PRO A 133 5.40 -7.65 0.34
N ASN A 134 4.79 -7.39 -0.82
CA ASN A 134 5.07 -6.23 -1.64
C ASN A 134 4.66 -4.91 -0.96
N VAL A 135 3.45 -4.83 -0.44
CA VAL A 135 2.95 -3.63 0.25
C VAL A 135 3.78 -3.35 1.51
N TYR A 136 4.06 -4.36 2.32
CA TYR A 136 4.88 -4.22 3.53
C TYR A 136 6.31 -3.79 3.20
N PHE A 137 6.89 -4.34 2.13
CA PHE A 137 8.20 -3.90 1.65
C PHE A 137 8.21 -2.40 1.34
N HIS A 138 7.30 -1.92 0.51
CA HIS A 138 7.27 -0.52 0.09
C HIS A 138 6.96 0.44 1.25
N ILE A 139 6.08 0.08 2.18
CA ILE A 139 5.81 0.87 3.39
C ILE A 139 7.04 0.90 4.31
N THR A 140 7.73 -0.23 4.45
CA THR A 140 8.98 -0.31 5.24
C THR A 140 10.08 0.53 4.60
N VAL A 141 10.23 0.51 3.28
CA VAL A 141 11.21 1.34 2.58
C VAL A 141 10.87 2.83 2.74
N ALA A 142 9.59 3.23 2.63
CA ALA A 142 9.16 4.60 2.88
C ALA A 142 9.51 5.05 4.31
N TYR A 143 9.22 4.22 5.32
CA TYR A 143 9.65 4.44 6.70
C TYR A 143 11.18 4.60 6.80
N SER A 144 11.92 3.71 6.15
CA SER A 144 13.39 3.69 6.20
C SER A 144 14.02 4.91 5.54
N ILE A 145 13.47 5.38 4.43
CA ILE A 145 13.88 6.63 3.77
C ILE A 145 13.75 7.81 4.75
N LEU A 146 12.57 7.96 5.35
CA LEU A 146 12.31 9.07 6.27
C LEU A 146 13.15 8.95 7.55
N ARG A 147 13.34 7.76 8.06
CA ARG A 147 14.21 7.50 9.22
C ARG A 147 15.68 7.85 8.91
N ASN A 148 16.17 7.49 7.73
CA ASN A 148 17.52 7.85 7.24
C ASN A 148 17.69 9.36 7.09
N ARG A 149 16.62 10.10 6.77
CA ARG A 149 16.61 11.56 6.66
C ARG A 149 16.43 12.29 7.99
N GLY A 150 16.44 11.57 9.12
CA GLY A 150 16.40 12.16 10.46
C GLY A 150 15.00 12.32 11.05
N VAL A 151 13.94 11.88 10.37
CA VAL A 151 12.58 11.93 10.94
C VAL A 151 12.51 11.08 12.20
N ALA A 152 11.93 11.62 13.28
CA ALA A 152 11.76 10.93 14.55
C ALA A 152 10.66 9.87 14.44
N LEU A 153 11.02 8.70 13.94
CA LEU A 153 10.17 7.52 13.74
C LEU A 153 10.69 6.34 14.56
N GLY A 154 9.79 5.49 15.00
CA GLY A 154 10.11 4.21 15.65
C GLY A 154 9.15 3.10 15.19
N LYS A 155 9.43 1.87 15.58
CA LYS A 155 8.57 0.72 15.24
C LYS A 155 7.08 0.93 15.60
N PRO A 156 6.71 1.61 16.72
CA PRO A 156 5.32 1.90 17.01
C PRO A 156 4.61 2.73 15.91
N ASP A 157 5.31 3.64 15.24
CA ASP A 157 4.74 4.43 14.13
C ASP A 157 4.40 3.56 12.92
N TYR A 158 5.16 2.49 12.72
CA TYR A 158 4.91 1.51 11.66
C TYR A 158 3.78 0.54 12.03
N LEU A 159 3.73 0.08 13.28
CA LEU A 159 2.78 -0.93 13.74
C LEU A 159 1.43 -0.34 14.17
N GLY A 160 1.40 0.91 14.62
CA GLY A 160 0.26 1.51 15.29
C GLY A 160 -0.96 1.79 14.42
N GLY A 161 -0.81 1.74 13.09
CA GLY A 161 -1.88 2.12 12.17
C GLY A 161 -2.37 3.54 12.50
N GLY A 162 -2.13 4.53 11.67
CA GLY A 162 -2.73 5.86 11.86
C GLY A 162 -4.25 5.72 12.04
N GLU A 163 -4.90 6.68 12.70
CA GLU A 163 -6.36 6.76 12.70
C GLU A 163 -6.84 6.82 11.25
N ALA A 164 -7.51 5.77 10.79
CA ALA A 164 -8.00 5.60 9.43
C ALA A 164 -9.45 6.07 9.30
#